data_214700660fd3b699ea6bb204827479de
#
_entry.id   214700660fd3b699ea6bb204827479de
#
_cell.length_a   1.000
_cell.length_b   1.000
_cell.length_c   1.000
_cell.angle_alpha   90.00
_cell.angle_beta   90.00
_cell.angle_gamma   90.00
#
_symmetry.space_group_name_H-M   'P 1'
#
loop_
_entity.id
_entity.type
_entity.pdbx_description
1 polymer ?
#
loop_
_entity_poly.entity_id
_entity_poly.type
_entity_poly.pdbx_seq_one_letter_code
_entity_poly.pdbx_strand_id
1 'polypeptide(L)'
;MRNIRHVALAGLALALSAGAASAQEVRFEPRSGERTDQEIARFLEGPYQLWTRDTVLGPEQTVRGDVLVLEAAARIAGTIEGSIYVVDGDLFLRPGARIAGDVVVVGGGYYGSSLAEVEGRLEYRPNVALSVMPEEGGYRIYSVEEPLEPFELHGLYGFGLPTYQRVDAVTLSWGATARAVNWAWRPDLSLDGRFKTGPADFEGTARQFWHPSRSVQFGFEVERATRNNEGWIWGTLINSISYFVAGEDVRDYYQADRLALTVERPPGPGLSPSFTLQYEDADSLVAEPYFVLFGNDDDVRMNPPVDLGETFSGIFSLTHRTRRGEPGLNARVLLEGAASDVAGDFSFLL
;
A
#
# COMPACT_ATOMS: atom_id res chain seq x y z
N MET A 1 39.65 12.00 -71.80
CA MET A 1 40.26 11.97 -70.45
C MET A 1 39.19 12.28 -69.41
N ARG A 2 38.80 11.33 -68.60
CA ARG A 2 38.38 11.33 -67.24
C ARG A 2 37.33 10.21 -66.98
N ASN A 3 37.82 9.17 -66.36
CA ASN A 3 37.05 8.03 -65.90
C ASN A 3 36.10 8.44 -64.77
N ILE A 4 34.85 8.10 -64.87
CA ILE A 4 33.88 8.08 -63.72
C ILE A 4 33.68 6.65 -63.33
N ARG A 5 34.18 6.34 -62.15
CA ARG A 5 33.99 5.04 -61.50
C ARG A 5 32.60 4.95 -60.92
N HIS A 6 31.85 3.93 -61.33
CA HIS A 6 30.60 3.53 -60.71
C HIS A 6 30.90 2.89 -59.34
N VAL A 7 30.38 3.49 -58.26
CA VAL A 7 30.34 2.89 -56.93
C VAL A 7 29.05 2.08 -56.86
N ALA A 8 29.16 0.76 -56.83
CA ALA A 8 28.08 -0.12 -56.59
C ALA A 8 27.79 -0.11 -55.08
N LEU A 9 26.58 0.33 -54.67
CA LEU A 9 26.05 0.11 -53.34
C LEU A 9 25.61 -1.34 -53.22
N ALA A 10 26.37 -2.12 -52.47
CA ALA A 10 25.94 -3.45 -52.01
C ALA A 10 24.94 -3.29 -50.85
N GLY A 11 23.67 -3.53 -51.14
CA GLY A 11 22.64 -3.64 -50.13
C GLY A 11 22.88 -4.91 -49.27
N LEU A 12 23.28 -4.73 -48.04
CA LEU A 12 23.38 -5.82 -47.05
C LEU A 12 21.95 -6.22 -46.61
N ALA A 13 21.38 -7.22 -47.25
CA ALA A 13 20.18 -7.87 -46.76
C ALA A 13 20.58 -8.71 -45.52
N LEU A 14 20.27 -8.21 -44.33
CA LEU A 14 20.34 -9.01 -43.12
C LEU A 14 19.21 -10.06 -43.18
N ALA A 15 19.58 -11.27 -43.63
CA ALA A 15 18.70 -12.42 -43.44
C ALA A 15 18.63 -12.70 -41.93
N LEU A 16 17.46 -12.38 -41.35
CA LEU A 16 17.08 -12.89 -40.03
C LEU A 16 17.00 -14.44 -40.16
N SER A 17 18.06 -15.11 -39.78
CA SER A 17 18.03 -16.55 -39.52
C SER A 17 17.02 -16.77 -38.39
N ALA A 18 15.86 -17.34 -38.75
CA ALA A 18 14.98 -17.98 -37.78
C ALA A 18 15.76 -19.17 -37.19
N GLY A 19 16.60 -18.90 -36.22
CA GLY A 19 17.09 -19.92 -35.30
C GLY A 19 15.85 -20.51 -34.63
N ALA A 20 15.69 -21.81 -34.67
CA ALA A 20 14.73 -22.52 -33.85
C ALA A 20 14.97 -22.10 -32.40
N ALA A 21 14.20 -21.14 -31.90
CA ALA A 21 14.16 -20.83 -30.49
C ALA A 21 13.68 -22.10 -29.82
N SER A 22 14.52 -22.74 -29.03
CA SER A 22 14.06 -23.72 -28.06
C SER A 22 12.94 -23.05 -27.29
N ALA A 23 11.75 -23.63 -27.31
CA ALA A 23 10.62 -23.10 -26.60
C ALA A 23 11.01 -22.94 -25.13
N GLN A 24 11.23 -21.73 -24.69
CA GLN A 24 11.49 -21.45 -23.27
C GLN A 24 10.18 -21.73 -22.53
N GLU A 25 10.21 -22.69 -21.64
CA GLU A 25 9.05 -23.06 -20.84
C GLU A 25 8.79 -22.01 -19.76
N VAL A 26 7.58 -21.45 -19.71
CA VAL A 26 7.16 -20.60 -18.62
C VAL A 26 6.25 -21.39 -17.69
N ARG A 27 6.68 -21.55 -16.44
CA ARG A 27 5.90 -22.21 -15.40
C ARG A 27 5.30 -21.18 -14.47
N PHE A 28 4.04 -21.37 -14.14
CA PHE A 28 3.33 -20.55 -13.18
C PHE A 28 3.00 -21.38 -11.93
N GLU A 29 3.42 -20.89 -10.76
CA GLU A 29 3.09 -21.46 -9.47
C GLU A 29 2.01 -20.59 -8.76
N PRO A 30 0.71 -20.91 -8.95
CA PRO A 30 -0.35 -20.20 -8.29
C PRO A 30 -0.33 -20.51 -6.78
N ARG A 31 -0.36 -19.49 -5.94
CA ARG A 31 -0.47 -19.68 -4.48
C ARG A 31 -1.86 -19.43 -3.92
N SER A 32 -2.65 -18.62 -4.59
CA SER A 32 -3.91 -18.10 -4.03
C SER A 32 -5.17 -18.71 -4.61
N GLY A 33 -5.10 -19.40 -5.75
CA GLY A 33 -6.28 -19.86 -6.49
C GLY A 33 -7.20 -18.72 -6.95
N GLU A 34 -6.73 -17.51 -6.98
CA GLU A 34 -7.48 -16.33 -7.39
C GLU A 34 -7.77 -16.33 -8.90
N ARG A 35 -8.74 -15.51 -9.29
CA ARG A 35 -9.11 -15.36 -10.70
C ARG A 35 -7.93 -14.98 -11.59
N THR A 36 -7.00 -14.13 -11.09
CA THR A 36 -5.77 -13.77 -11.82
C THR A 36 -4.88 -14.97 -12.08
N ASP A 37 -4.69 -15.81 -11.08
CA ASP A 37 -3.86 -17.00 -11.19
C ASP A 37 -4.43 -17.97 -12.22
N GLN A 38 -5.76 -18.16 -12.21
CA GLN A 38 -6.46 -19.02 -13.19
C GLN A 38 -6.38 -18.47 -14.62
N GLU A 39 -6.42 -17.14 -14.79
CA GLU A 39 -6.31 -16.47 -16.09
C GLU A 39 -4.89 -16.59 -16.66
N ILE A 40 -3.87 -16.35 -15.86
CA ILE A 40 -2.46 -16.53 -16.25
C ILE A 40 -2.20 -18.00 -16.60
N ALA A 41 -2.60 -18.94 -15.75
CA ALA A 41 -2.42 -20.36 -16.00
C ALA A 41 -3.06 -20.79 -17.34
N ARG A 42 -4.29 -20.37 -17.58
CA ARG A 42 -5.01 -20.65 -18.83
C ARG A 42 -4.33 -20.03 -20.07
N PHE A 43 -3.82 -18.80 -19.94
CA PHE A 43 -3.07 -18.15 -21.01
C PHE A 43 -1.80 -18.93 -21.37
N LEU A 44 -1.07 -19.42 -20.36
CA LEU A 44 0.17 -20.17 -20.54
C LEU A 44 -0.02 -21.57 -21.18
N GLU A 45 -1.25 -22.11 -21.19
CA GLU A 45 -1.59 -23.36 -21.91
C GLU A 45 -1.64 -23.15 -23.43
N GLY A 46 -1.79 -21.91 -23.90
CA GLY A 46 -1.85 -21.57 -25.33
C GLY A 46 -0.46 -21.31 -25.95
N PRO A 47 -0.39 -21.17 -27.27
CA PRO A 47 0.82 -20.73 -27.94
C PRO A 47 1.01 -19.21 -27.79
N TYR A 48 2.17 -18.79 -27.36
CA TYR A 48 2.53 -17.36 -27.22
C TYR A 48 3.97 -17.09 -27.65
N GLN A 49 4.24 -15.82 -27.98
CA GLN A 49 5.61 -15.31 -28.15
C GLN A 49 6.08 -14.72 -26.83
N LEU A 50 7.25 -15.13 -26.35
CA LEU A 50 7.83 -14.67 -25.10
C LEU A 50 8.79 -13.49 -25.34
N TRP A 51 8.53 -12.37 -24.67
CA TRP A 51 9.38 -11.19 -24.64
C TRP A 51 9.95 -10.96 -23.23
N THR A 52 11.24 -11.13 -23.07
CA THR A 52 11.95 -10.96 -21.79
C THR A 52 12.93 -9.80 -21.83
N ARG A 53 12.84 -8.97 -22.84
CA ARG A 53 13.66 -7.75 -23.02
C ARG A 53 12.78 -6.63 -23.53
N ASP A 54 13.21 -5.41 -23.24
CA ASP A 54 12.56 -4.22 -23.78
C ASP A 54 12.36 -4.35 -25.30
N THR A 55 11.09 -4.30 -25.69
CA THR A 55 10.69 -4.53 -27.09
C THR A 55 9.93 -3.33 -27.60
N VAL A 56 10.24 -2.90 -28.83
CA VAL A 56 9.54 -1.85 -29.53
C VAL A 56 8.93 -2.45 -30.80
N LEU A 57 7.60 -2.38 -30.92
CA LEU A 57 6.85 -2.75 -32.13
C LEU A 57 6.48 -1.47 -32.88
N GLY A 58 7.11 -1.28 -34.05
CA GLY A 58 6.89 -0.09 -34.91
C GLY A 58 5.51 -0.09 -35.56
N PRO A 59 5.06 1.07 -36.13
CA PRO A 59 3.71 1.25 -36.65
C PRO A 59 3.32 0.29 -37.79
N GLU A 60 4.27 -0.16 -38.59
CA GLU A 60 4.04 -1.05 -39.74
C GLU A 60 4.28 -2.53 -39.40
N GLN A 61 4.62 -2.82 -38.15
CA GLN A 61 4.92 -4.18 -37.73
C GLN A 61 3.67 -4.85 -37.16
N THR A 62 3.52 -6.12 -37.49
CA THR A 62 2.43 -6.96 -37.00
C THR A 62 2.99 -8.20 -36.36
N VAL A 63 2.55 -8.49 -35.14
CA VAL A 63 2.82 -9.74 -34.43
C VAL A 63 1.56 -10.60 -34.50
N ARG A 64 1.73 -11.86 -34.95
CA ARG A 64 0.64 -12.82 -35.04
C ARG A 64 0.63 -13.70 -33.79
N GLY A 65 -0.57 -13.86 -33.22
CA GLY A 65 -0.79 -14.64 -32.01
C GLY A 65 -0.53 -13.86 -30.73
N ASP A 66 -0.58 -14.58 -29.63
CA ASP A 66 -0.49 -14.01 -28.29
C ASP A 66 0.95 -13.68 -27.89
N VAL A 67 1.10 -12.70 -27.01
CA VAL A 67 2.40 -12.22 -26.52
C VAL A 67 2.44 -12.25 -24.99
N LEU A 68 3.48 -12.85 -24.44
CA LEU A 68 3.81 -12.79 -23.02
C LEU A 68 5.04 -11.91 -22.82
N VAL A 69 4.93 -10.90 -22.00
CA VAL A 69 6.04 -10.01 -21.61
C VAL A 69 6.37 -10.27 -20.14
N LEU A 70 7.63 -10.56 -19.85
CA LEU A 70 8.12 -10.81 -18.49
C LEU A 70 9.23 -9.81 -18.14
N GLU A 71 9.07 -9.07 -17.03
CA GLU A 71 10.05 -8.13 -16.46
C GLU A 71 10.62 -7.13 -17.49
N ALA A 72 9.87 -6.79 -18.53
CA ALA A 72 10.35 -5.95 -19.63
C ALA A 72 9.34 -4.87 -20.02
N ALA A 73 9.82 -3.84 -20.70
CA ALA A 73 8.97 -2.80 -21.26
C ALA A 73 8.59 -3.11 -22.72
N ALA A 74 7.28 -3.22 -22.98
CA ALA A 74 6.73 -3.36 -24.32
C ALA A 74 6.18 -2.01 -24.83
N ARG A 75 6.76 -1.47 -25.89
CA ARG A 75 6.32 -0.20 -26.52
C ARG A 75 5.69 -0.51 -27.87
N ILE A 76 4.37 -0.46 -27.95
CA ILE A 76 3.61 -0.91 -29.10
C ILE A 76 3.06 0.30 -29.87
N ALA A 77 3.44 0.43 -31.14
CA ALA A 77 2.84 1.35 -32.10
C ALA A 77 2.23 0.61 -33.30
N GLY A 78 2.52 -0.68 -33.44
CA GLY A 78 2.02 -1.58 -34.47
C GLY A 78 0.80 -2.41 -34.02
N THR A 79 0.62 -3.58 -34.66
CA THR A 79 -0.53 -4.45 -34.45
C THR A 79 -0.12 -5.77 -33.80
N ILE A 80 -0.89 -6.20 -32.78
CA ILE A 80 -0.86 -7.57 -32.23
C ILE A 80 -2.20 -8.22 -32.57
N GLU A 81 -2.16 -9.29 -33.39
CA GLU A 81 -3.37 -10.04 -33.83
C GLU A 81 -3.94 -10.98 -32.74
N GLY A 82 -3.32 -11.04 -31.58
CA GLY A 82 -3.74 -11.80 -30.41
C GLY A 82 -3.83 -10.96 -29.14
N SER A 83 -3.75 -11.62 -28.00
CA SER A 83 -3.73 -11.01 -26.68
C SER A 83 -2.31 -10.66 -26.24
N ILE A 84 -2.18 -9.67 -25.36
CA ILE A 84 -0.90 -9.36 -24.73
C ILE A 84 -1.05 -9.46 -23.21
N TYR A 85 -0.20 -10.27 -22.60
CA TYR A 85 -0.05 -10.43 -21.15
C TYR A 85 1.30 -9.90 -20.71
N VAL A 86 1.29 -9.00 -19.75
CA VAL A 86 2.50 -8.40 -19.18
C VAL A 86 2.55 -8.73 -17.70
N VAL A 87 3.63 -9.35 -17.26
CA VAL A 87 3.87 -9.74 -15.88
C VAL A 87 5.12 -9.04 -15.38
N ASP A 88 4.98 -8.25 -14.33
CA ASP A 88 6.05 -7.46 -13.69
C ASP A 88 6.84 -6.59 -14.69
N GLY A 89 6.13 -6.04 -15.69
CA GLY A 89 6.71 -5.21 -16.76
C GLY A 89 5.81 -4.04 -17.13
N ASP A 90 6.28 -3.17 -18.02
CA ASP A 90 5.55 -1.98 -18.44
C ASP A 90 4.98 -2.12 -19.86
N LEU A 91 3.71 -1.76 -20.05
CA LEU A 91 3.08 -1.71 -21.36
C LEU A 91 2.79 -0.26 -21.78
N PHE A 92 3.36 0.15 -22.90
CA PHE A 92 3.12 1.43 -23.54
C PHE A 92 2.39 1.22 -24.86
N LEU A 93 1.10 1.55 -24.93
CA LEU A 93 0.37 1.60 -26.19
C LEU A 93 0.48 3.01 -26.77
N ARG A 94 1.21 3.14 -27.87
CA ARG A 94 1.42 4.40 -28.59
C ARG A 94 0.20 4.73 -29.49
N PRO A 95 0.07 5.98 -29.97
CA PRO A 95 -0.94 6.32 -30.96
C PRO A 95 -0.88 5.39 -32.17
N GLY A 96 -2.01 4.82 -32.56
CA GLY A 96 -2.13 3.89 -33.68
C GLY A 96 -1.85 2.42 -33.37
N ALA A 97 -1.48 2.09 -32.13
CA ALA A 97 -1.36 0.70 -31.69
C ALA A 97 -2.72 -0.01 -31.78
N ARG A 98 -2.72 -1.28 -32.24
CA ARG A 98 -3.89 -2.14 -32.31
C ARG A 98 -3.64 -3.47 -31.65
N ILE A 99 -4.53 -3.85 -30.72
CA ILE A 99 -4.51 -5.16 -30.06
C ILE A 99 -5.86 -5.83 -30.33
N ALA A 100 -5.89 -6.92 -31.09
CA ALA A 100 -7.13 -7.62 -31.44
C ALA A 100 -7.69 -8.45 -30.27
N GLY A 101 -6.81 -8.93 -29.38
CA GLY A 101 -7.20 -9.71 -28.21
C GLY A 101 -7.26 -8.91 -26.92
N ASP A 102 -7.20 -9.62 -25.81
CA ASP A 102 -7.18 -9.05 -24.47
C ASP A 102 -5.83 -8.40 -24.13
N VAL A 103 -5.85 -7.33 -23.36
CA VAL A 103 -4.68 -6.69 -22.76
C VAL A 103 -4.75 -6.91 -21.25
N VAL A 104 -3.79 -7.66 -20.71
CA VAL A 104 -3.70 -7.93 -19.29
C VAL A 104 -2.34 -7.51 -18.77
N VAL A 105 -2.31 -6.58 -17.82
CA VAL A 105 -1.07 -6.11 -17.18
C VAL A 105 -1.15 -6.37 -15.68
N VAL A 106 -0.20 -7.17 -15.17
CA VAL A 106 -0.15 -7.60 -13.77
C VAL A 106 1.20 -7.25 -13.18
N GLY A 107 1.19 -6.52 -12.07
CA GLY A 107 2.40 -6.16 -11.32
C GLY A 107 3.22 -5.01 -11.89
N GLY A 108 2.99 -4.58 -13.13
CA GLY A 108 3.72 -3.51 -13.80
C GLY A 108 2.89 -2.26 -14.11
N GLY A 109 3.39 -1.40 -14.99
CA GLY A 109 2.75 -0.16 -15.44
C GLY A 109 1.95 -0.33 -16.74
N TYR A 110 0.80 0.34 -16.85
CA TYR A 110 0.05 0.47 -18.09
C TYR A 110 -0.06 1.93 -18.52
N TYR A 111 0.39 2.23 -19.73
CA TYR A 111 0.45 3.58 -20.30
C TYR A 111 -0.19 3.57 -21.69
N GLY A 112 -1.52 3.64 -21.75
CA GLY A 112 -2.29 3.61 -22.99
C GLY A 112 -2.54 4.99 -23.56
N SER A 113 -2.27 5.17 -24.86
CA SER A 113 -2.73 6.33 -25.62
C SER A 113 -4.24 6.24 -25.86
N SER A 114 -4.94 7.36 -25.82
CA SER A 114 -6.36 7.44 -26.22
C SER A 114 -6.59 7.15 -27.72
N LEU A 115 -5.52 7.11 -28.51
CA LEU A 115 -5.52 6.79 -29.93
C LEU A 115 -5.06 5.34 -30.20
N ALA A 116 -4.90 4.54 -29.20
CA ALA A 116 -4.68 3.11 -29.31
C ALA A 116 -6.02 2.37 -29.29
N GLU A 117 -6.13 1.29 -30.04
CA GLU A 117 -7.34 0.46 -30.13
C GLU A 117 -7.08 -0.89 -29.47
N VAL A 118 -7.93 -1.27 -28.53
CA VAL A 118 -7.95 -2.60 -27.91
C VAL A 118 -9.35 -3.18 -28.17
N GLU A 119 -9.44 -4.25 -28.99
CA GLU A 119 -10.71 -4.86 -29.36
C GLU A 119 -11.24 -5.79 -28.24
N GLY A 120 -10.32 -6.42 -27.51
CA GLY A 120 -10.62 -7.27 -26.36
C GLY A 120 -10.80 -6.49 -25.06
N ARG A 121 -10.70 -7.21 -23.94
CA ARG A 121 -10.76 -6.62 -22.60
C ARG A 121 -9.43 -6.00 -22.23
N LEU A 122 -9.48 -4.84 -21.56
CA LEU A 122 -8.33 -4.25 -20.89
C LEU A 122 -8.41 -4.53 -19.39
N GLU A 123 -7.45 -5.25 -18.87
CA GLU A 123 -7.36 -5.59 -17.46
C GLU A 123 -6.02 -5.13 -16.90
N TYR A 124 -6.08 -4.18 -15.97
CA TYR A 124 -4.89 -3.62 -15.33
C TYR A 124 -4.92 -3.89 -13.83
N ARG A 125 -3.95 -4.66 -13.33
CA ARG A 125 -3.85 -5.12 -11.94
C ARG A 125 -2.49 -4.76 -11.33
N PRO A 126 -2.27 -3.48 -11.02
CA PRO A 126 -0.97 -3.00 -10.54
C PRO A 126 -0.58 -3.54 -9.15
N ASN A 127 -1.55 -3.99 -8.35
CA ASN A 127 -1.34 -4.37 -6.95
C ASN A 127 -1.12 -5.88 -6.76
N VAL A 128 -1.04 -6.65 -7.82
CA VAL A 128 -0.72 -8.07 -7.74
C VAL A 128 0.80 -8.19 -7.80
N ALA A 129 1.41 -8.61 -6.70
CA ALA A 129 2.83 -8.84 -6.64
C ALA A 129 3.13 -10.23 -7.23
N LEU A 130 3.60 -10.24 -8.46
CA LEU A 130 4.19 -11.40 -9.10
C LEU A 130 5.69 -11.13 -9.27
N SER A 131 6.49 -12.16 -9.17
CA SER A 131 7.90 -12.10 -9.52
C SER A 131 8.23 -13.18 -10.55
N VAL A 132 9.17 -12.90 -11.39
CA VAL A 132 9.65 -13.79 -12.42
C VAL A 132 11.06 -14.23 -12.05
N MET A 133 11.33 -15.52 -12.08
CA MET A 133 12.66 -16.07 -11.82
C MET A 133 13.13 -16.84 -13.04
N PRO A 134 14.31 -16.53 -13.60
CA PRO A 134 14.90 -17.35 -14.64
C PRO A 134 15.28 -18.73 -14.09
N GLU A 135 14.95 -19.79 -14.81
CA GLU A 135 15.30 -21.17 -14.53
C GLU A 135 16.06 -21.82 -15.69
N GLU A 136 16.62 -23.00 -15.44
CA GLU A 136 17.31 -23.75 -16.49
C GLU A 136 16.28 -24.19 -17.54
N GLY A 137 16.32 -23.54 -18.70
CA GLY A 137 15.39 -23.78 -19.82
C GLY A 137 14.15 -22.92 -19.89
N GLY A 138 13.93 -21.95 -18.96
CA GLY A 138 12.74 -21.11 -18.99
C GLY A 138 12.62 -20.08 -17.89
N TYR A 139 11.40 -19.82 -17.49
CA TYR A 139 11.05 -18.86 -16.45
C TYR A 139 9.98 -19.42 -15.54
N ARG A 140 10.06 -19.06 -14.24
CA ARG A 140 9.02 -19.33 -13.26
C ARG A 140 8.39 -18.02 -12.84
N ILE A 141 7.07 -17.94 -12.96
CA ILE A 141 6.25 -16.85 -12.40
C ILE A 141 5.67 -17.36 -11.08
N TYR A 142 5.82 -16.61 -10.01
CA TYR A 142 5.25 -16.94 -8.71
C TYR A 142 4.70 -15.70 -8.01
N SER A 143 3.71 -15.88 -7.17
CA SER A 143 3.16 -14.80 -6.36
C SER A 143 4.14 -14.45 -5.22
N VAL A 144 4.59 -13.20 -5.19
CA VAL A 144 5.37 -12.63 -4.08
C VAL A 144 4.39 -12.06 -3.06
N GLU A 145 3.59 -12.93 -2.47
CA GLU A 145 3.05 -12.59 -1.16
C GLU A 145 4.16 -12.93 -0.17
N GLU A 146 4.70 -11.95 0.54
CA GLU A 146 5.46 -12.24 1.75
C GLU A 146 4.56 -13.15 2.60
N PRO A 147 5.01 -14.36 2.98
CA PRO A 147 4.19 -15.21 3.81
C PRO A 147 3.90 -14.42 5.08
N LEU A 148 2.62 -14.09 5.27
CA LEU A 148 2.17 -13.42 6.48
C LEU A 148 2.63 -14.26 7.67
N GLU A 149 3.56 -13.74 8.44
CA GLU A 149 4.01 -14.44 9.64
C GLU A 149 2.83 -14.61 10.59
N PRO A 150 2.59 -15.85 11.11
CA PRO A 150 1.48 -16.07 12.03
C PRO A 150 1.61 -15.25 13.30
N PHE A 151 2.82 -14.79 13.63
CA PHE A 151 3.09 -13.98 14.79
C PHE A 151 4.16 -12.93 14.48
N GLU A 152 3.86 -11.67 14.79
CA GLU A 152 4.75 -10.53 14.57
C GLU A 152 4.89 -9.73 15.86
N LEU A 153 6.11 -9.41 16.26
CA LEU A 153 6.40 -8.49 17.36
C LEU A 153 6.57 -7.07 16.82
N HIS A 154 5.90 -6.10 17.45
CA HIS A 154 6.01 -4.70 17.04
C HIS A 154 7.34 -4.08 17.46
N GLY A 155 7.87 -3.16 16.65
CA GLY A 155 9.11 -2.44 16.98
C GLY A 155 10.32 -3.34 17.09
N LEU A 156 11.16 -3.07 18.10
CA LEU A 156 12.36 -3.85 18.36
C LEU A 156 12.05 -4.98 19.36
N TYR A 157 11.91 -6.21 18.89
CA TYR A 157 11.58 -7.39 19.70
C TYR A 157 10.29 -7.21 20.54
N GLY A 158 9.30 -6.54 20.00
CA GLY A 158 8.03 -6.29 20.68
C GLY A 158 7.97 -4.96 21.44
N PHE A 159 9.08 -4.23 21.54
CA PHE A 159 9.12 -2.94 22.26
C PHE A 159 9.16 -1.77 21.28
N GLY A 160 8.33 -0.77 21.53
CA GLY A 160 8.39 0.52 20.85
C GLY A 160 9.45 1.44 21.43
N LEU A 161 9.75 2.52 20.71
CA LEU A 161 10.61 3.58 21.25
C LEU A 161 9.90 4.24 22.44
N PRO A 162 10.61 4.41 23.59
CA PRO A 162 10.06 5.15 24.71
C PRO A 162 9.66 6.57 24.29
N THR A 163 8.55 7.06 24.79
CA THR A 163 8.13 8.46 24.63
C THR A 163 8.17 9.20 25.96
N TYR A 164 8.32 10.52 25.93
CA TYR A 164 8.37 11.36 27.09
C TYR A 164 7.48 12.58 26.92
N GLN A 165 6.57 12.80 27.85
CA GLN A 165 5.57 13.87 27.79
C GLN A 165 5.11 14.31 29.17
N ARG A 166 4.57 15.54 29.26
CA ARG A 166 4.23 16.20 30.53
C ARG A 166 3.10 15.55 31.34
N VAL A 167 2.32 14.64 30.77
CA VAL A 167 1.20 13.97 31.47
C VAL A 167 1.52 12.55 31.91
N ASP A 168 2.42 11.86 31.19
CA ASP A 168 2.73 10.45 31.42
C ASP A 168 4.16 10.19 31.89
N ALA A 169 5.05 11.21 31.87
CA ALA A 169 6.49 11.03 31.96
C ALA A 169 7.02 10.08 30.89
N VAL A 170 7.78 9.06 31.23
CA VAL A 170 8.24 8.03 30.30
C VAL A 170 7.11 7.02 30.06
N THR A 171 6.79 6.82 28.79
CA THR A 171 5.88 5.75 28.37
C THR A 171 6.66 4.65 27.68
N LEU A 172 6.59 3.44 28.22
CA LEU A 172 7.15 2.22 27.65
C LEU A 172 6.03 1.46 26.94
N SER A 173 6.23 1.14 25.67
CA SER A 173 5.24 0.43 24.87
C SER A 173 5.74 -0.93 24.38
N TRP A 174 4.85 -1.88 24.25
CA TRP A 174 5.08 -3.21 23.66
C TRP A 174 3.86 -3.62 22.84
N GLY A 175 4.07 -4.50 21.87
CA GLY A 175 2.97 -4.99 21.06
C GLY A 175 3.31 -6.22 20.24
N ALA A 176 2.27 -6.92 19.84
CA ALA A 176 2.34 -8.07 18.97
C ALA A 176 1.06 -8.24 18.16
N THR A 177 1.19 -8.87 16.99
CA THR A 177 0.07 -9.29 16.14
C THR A 177 0.13 -10.79 15.92
N ALA A 178 -1.00 -11.46 16.15
CA ALA A 178 -1.19 -12.87 15.81
C ALA A 178 -2.15 -12.98 14.63
N ARG A 179 -1.80 -13.78 13.60
CA ARG A 179 -2.59 -13.95 12.37
C ARG A 179 -2.97 -15.41 12.15
N ALA A 180 -4.24 -15.66 11.92
CA ALA A 180 -4.72 -16.98 11.53
C ALA A 180 -4.73 -17.11 10.01
N VAL A 181 -3.54 -17.23 9.42
CA VAL A 181 -3.29 -17.18 7.96
C VAL A 181 -4.04 -18.24 7.15
N ASN A 182 -4.37 -19.38 7.76
CA ASN A 182 -5.07 -20.51 7.14
C ASN A 182 -6.58 -20.54 7.39
N TRP A 183 -7.11 -19.57 8.12
CA TRP A 183 -8.54 -19.50 8.42
C TRP A 183 -9.31 -18.72 7.34
N ALA A 184 -10.60 -19.02 7.21
CA ALA A 184 -11.49 -18.19 6.42
C ALA A 184 -11.48 -16.75 6.99
N TRP A 185 -11.43 -15.76 6.08
CA TRP A 185 -11.34 -14.34 6.40
C TRP A 185 -10.05 -13.91 7.12
N ARG A 186 -9.06 -14.80 7.24
CA ARG A 186 -7.72 -14.52 7.79
C ARG A 186 -7.74 -13.51 8.94
N PRO A 187 -8.35 -13.85 10.10
CA PRO A 187 -8.41 -12.93 11.23
C PRO A 187 -7.01 -12.66 11.77
N ASP A 188 -6.74 -11.40 12.10
CA ASP A 188 -5.58 -10.99 12.87
C ASP A 188 -5.98 -10.28 14.15
N LEU A 189 -5.22 -10.50 15.22
CA LEU A 189 -5.38 -9.87 16.52
C LEU A 189 -4.10 -9.14 16.88
N SER A 190 -4.17 -7.83 16.97
CA SER A 190 -3.09 -6.95 17.47
C SER A 190 -3.37 -6.58 18.92
N LEU A 191 -2.37 -6.73 19.75
CA LEU A 191 -2.39 -6.30 21.14
C LEU A 191 -1.19 -5.35 21.37
N ASP A 192 -1.49 -4.15 21.84
CA ASP A 192 -0.49 -3.16 22.23
C ASP A 192 -0.71 -2.78 23.69
N GLY A 193 0.34 -2.75 24.48
CA GLY A 193 0.33 -2.31 25.85
C GLY A 193 1.29 -1.16 26.07
N ARG A 194 0.98 -0.31 27.05
CA ARG A 194 1.82 0.84 27.43
C ARG A 194 1.84 0.95 28.96
N PHE A 195 3.01 1.25 29.50
CA PHE A 195 3.17 1.60 30.91
C PHE A 195 3.65 3.04 31.02
N LYS A 196 2.90 3.86 31.74
CA LYS A 196 3.19 5.28 32.02
C LYS A 196 3.84 5.40 33.36
N THR A 197 5.07 5.92 33.40
CA THR A 197 5.83 5.97 34.65
C THR A 197 5.40 7.09 35.60
N GLY A 198 4.84 8.19 35.06
CA GLY A 198 4.34 9.29 35.88
C GLY A 198 3.18 8.88 36.78
N PRO A 199 2.01 8.56 36.21
CA PRO A 199 0.85 8.12 36.97
C PRO A 199 0.96 6.68 37.46
N ALA A 200 2.01 5.92 37.07
CA ALA A 200 2.17 4.48 37.34
C ALA A 200 0.96 3.65 36.87
N ASP A 201 0.50 3.93 35.65
CA ASP A 201 -0.73 3.35 35.07
C ASP A 201 -0.46 2.56 33.79
N PHE A 202 -1.39 1.67 33.45
CA PHE A 202 -1.34 0.86 32.24
C PHE A 202 -2.42 1.27 31.26
N GLU A 203 -2.04 1.32 30.00
CA GLU A 203 -2.92 1.50 28.86
C GLU A 203 -2.78 0.33 27.90
N GLY A 204 -3.77 0.17 27.04
CA GLY A 204 -3.71 -0.87 26.03
C GLY A 204 -4.69 -0.67 24.90
N THR A 205 -4.37 -1.31 23.78
CA THR A 205 -5.21 -1.37 22.59
C THR A 205 -5.30 -2.83 22.15
N ALA A 206 -6.51 -3.31 21.94
CA ALA A 206 -6.76 -4.57 21.27
C ALA A 206 -7.51 -4.32 19.97
N ARG A 207 -6.94 -4.78 18.84
CA ARG A 207 -7.53 -4.67 17.51
C ARG A 207 -7.72 -6.05 16.92
N GLN A 208 -8.90 -6.32 16.42
CA GLN A 208 -9.21 -7.52 15.67
C GLN A 208 -9.65 -7.14 14.27
N PHE A 209 -8.95 -7.64 13.25
CA PHE A 209 -9.35 -7.48 11.85
C PHE A 209 -9.75 -8.82 11.23
N TRP A 210 -10.66 -8.74 10.25
CA TRP A 210 -11.08 -9.86 9.40
C TRP A 210 -10.97 -9.42 7.95
N HIS A 211 -10.36 -10.25 7.12
CA HIS A 211 -10.06 -9.97 5.72
C HIS A 211 -10.86 -10.90 4.79
N PRO A 212 -12.19 -10.69 4.61
CA PRO A 212 -13.00 -11.54 3.74
C PRO A 212 -12.59 -11.47 2.28
N SER A 213 -11.93 -10.36 1.88
CA SER A 213 -11.36 -10.20 0.54
C SER A 213 -10.14 -9.28 0.60
N ARG A 214 -9.38 -9.19 -0.50
CA ARG A 214 -8.27 -8.23 -0.62
C ARG A 214 -8.74 -6.76 -0.65
N SER A 215 -10.00 -6.53 -0.96
CA SER A 215 -10.55 -5.19 -1.12
C SER A 215 -11.34 -4.68 0.07
N VAL A 216 -11.63 -5.54 1.03
CA VAL A 216 -12.46 -5.21 2.20
C VAL A 216 -11.91 -5.89 3.44
N GLN A 217 -11.77 -5.12 4.50
CA GLN A 217 -11.53 -5.63 5.85
C GLN A 217 -12.50 -5.01 6.84
N PHE A 218 -12.81 -5.76 7.89
CA PHE A 218 -13.61 -5.33 9.04
C PHE A 218 -12.70 -5.26 10.24
N GLY A 219 -12.81 -4.20 11.02
CA GLY A 219 -12.03 -3.98 12.23
C GLY A 219 -12.93 -3.79 13.45
N PHE A 220 -12.50 -4.32 14.57
CA PHE A 220 -13.00 -4.03 15.89
C PHE A 220 -11.83 -3.59 16.76
N GLU A 221 -11.98 -2.50 17.50
CA GLU A 221 -10.93 -1.98 18.37
C GLU A 221 -11.49 -1.59 19.72
N VAL A 222 -10.78 -1.98 20.77
CA VAL A 222 -10.96 -1.49 22.13
C VAL A 222 -9.66 -0.85 22.55
N GLU A 223 -9.73 0.37 23.06
CA GLU A 223 -8.54 1.13 23.43
C GLU A 223 -8.78 1.91 24.73
N ARG A 224 -7.80 1.88 25.61
CA ARG A 224 -7.58 2.90 26.64
C ARG A 224 -6.23 3.52 26.40
N ALA A 225 -6.18 4.84 26.12
CA ALA A 225 -4.94 5.50 25.75
C ALA A 225 -4.95 7.01 26.03
N THR A 226 -3.78 7.53 26.36
CA THR A 226 -3.50 8.97 26.27
C THR A 226 -3.51 9.40 24.82
N ARG A 227 -4.39 10.31 24.47
CA ARG A 227 -4.57 10.86 23.12
C ARG A 227 -4.25 12.34 23.06
N ASN A 228 -4.07 12.85 21.85
CA ASN A 228 -3.91 14.27 21.57
C ASN A 228 -4.51 14.60 20.20
N ASN A 229 -4.97 15.84 20.04
CA ASN A 229 -5.54 16.33 18.78
C ASN A 229 -4.51 17.04 17.88
N GLU A 230 -3.33 17.36 18.42
CA GLU A 230 -2.28 18.14 17.74
C GLU A 230 -1.15 17.28 17.17
N GLY A 231 -1.37 16.00 16.94
CA GLY A 231 -0.36 15.08 16.36
C GLY A 231 0.22 15.50 15.01
N TRP A 232 -0.43 16.48 14.34
CA TRP A 232 0.00 17.08 13.09
C TRP A 232 1.08 18.17 13.25
N ILE A 233 1.25 18.77 14.45
CA ILE A 233 2.21 19.86 14.68
C ILE A 233 3.63 19.31 14.68
N TRP A 234 3.91 18.31 15.50
CA TRP A 234 5.21 17.62 15.59
C TRP A 234 4.99 16.10 15.70
N GLY A 235 5.90 15.32 15.14
CA GLY A 235 5.90 13.87 15.37
C GLY A 235 6.16 13.53 16.85
N THR A 236 5.65 12.41 17.32
CA THR A 236 5.75 11.99 18.74
C THR A 236 7.20 11.97 19.26
N LEU A 237 8.15 11.51 18.45
CA LEU A 237 9.57 11.49 18.83
C LEU A 237 10.13 12.90 19.01
N ILE A 238 9.81 13.83 18.10
CA ILE A 238 10.29 15.22 18.17
C ILE A 238 9.71 15.90 19.41
N ASN A 239 8.41 15.74 19.67
CA ASN A 239 7.77 16.28 20.86
C ASN A 239 8.38 15.73 22.16
N SER A 240 8.66 14.42 22.20
CA SER A 240 9.31 13.77 23.35
C SER A 240 10.72 14.30 23.61
N ILE A 241 11.52 14.47 22.54
CA ILE A 241 12.87 15.05 22.66
C ILE A 241 12.79 16.51 23.11
N SER A 242 11.88 17.31 22.54
CA SER A 242 11.70 18.72 22.91
C SER A 242 11.32 18.87 24.38
N TYR A 243 10.38 18.05 24.85
CA TYR A 243 9.99 18.06 26.25
C TYR A 243 11.14 17.63 27.17
N PHE A 244 11.84 16.53 26.87
CA PHE A 244 12.96 16.06 27.66
C PHE A 244 14.12 17.06 27.72
N VAL A 245 14.43 17.76 26.62
CA VAL A 245 15.56 18.67 26.51
C VAL A 245 15.24 20.05 27.06
N ALA A 246 14.08 20.62 26.67
CA ALA A 246 13.75 22.03 26.87
C ALA A 246 12.47 22.25 27.70
N GLY A 247 11.72 21.22 28.06
CA GLY A 247 10.42 21.34 28.72
C GLY A 247 9.29 21.77 27.79
N GLU A 248 9.53 21.78 26.48
CA GLU A 248 8.55 22.19 25.48
C GLU A 248 7.73 21.02 24.99
N ASP A 249 6.48 20.92 25.47
CA ASP A 249 5.47 19.98 24.98
C ASP A 249 4.29 20.79 24.42
N VAL A 250 4.13 20.75 23.10
CA VAL A 250 3.16 21.58 22.39
C VAL A 250 1.76 20.96 22.31
N ARG A 251 1.61 19.71 22.74
CA ARG A 251 0.37 18.94 22.60
C ARG A 251 -0.52 19.08 23.83
N ASP A 252 -1.82 18.97 23.62
CA ASP A 252 -2.81 18.83 24.67
C ASP A 252 -3.31 17.39 24.71
N TYR A 253 -3.41 16.84 25.92
CA TYR A 253 -3.63 15.41 26.14
C TYR A 253 -4.93 15.15 26.89
N TYR A 254 -5.56 14.04 26.56
CA TYR A 254 -6.70 13.50 27.29
C TYR A 254 -6.62 11.98 27.34
N GLN A 255 -7.24 11.39 28.35
CA GLN A 255 -7.44 9.95 28.42
C GLN A 255 -8.67 9.59 27.61
N ALA A 256 -8.61 8.58 26.78
CA ALA A 256 -9.75 8.07 26.04
C ALA A 256 -9.92 6.57 26.26
N ASP A 257 -11.14 6.19 26.64
CA ASP A 257 -11.62 4.82 26.58
C ASP A 257 -12.50 4.70 25.33
N ARG A 258 -12.07 3.91 24.33
CA ARG A 258 -12.67 3.88 23.01
C ARG A 258 -13.06 2.48 22.55
N LEU A 259 -14.21 2.41 21.90
CA LEU A 259 -14.68 1.26 21.15
C LEU A 259 -14.92 1.67 19.70
N ALA A 260 -14.37 0.96 18.74
CA ALA A 260 -14.55 1.30 17.33
C ALA A 260 -14.84 0.08 16.46
N LEU A 261 -15.72 0.28 15.48
CA LEU A 261 -16.03 -0.66 14.40
C LEU A 261 -15.65 -0.02 13.09
N THR A 262 -14.83 -0.67 12.29
CA THR A 262 -14.32 -0.13 11.02
C THR A 262 -14.63 -1.08 9.87
N VAL A 263 -15.04 -0.50 8.74
CA VAL A 263 -15.07 -1.17 7.44
C VAL A 263 -14.20 -0.37 6.51
N GLU A 264 -13.19 -0.99 5.94
CA GLU A 264 -12.27 -0.26 5.08
C GLU A 264 -11.71 -1.12 3.95
N ARG A 265 -11.20 -0.44 2.93
CA ARG A 265 -10.28 -1.05 1.98
C ARG A 265 -8.88 -1.02 2.58
N PRO A 266 -8.16 -2.16 2.65
CA PRO A 266 -6.79 -2.19 3.14
C PRO A 266 -5.92 -1.12 2.50
N PRO A 267 -5.02 -0.48 3.26
CA PRO A 267 -4.14 0.55 2.73
C PRO A 267 -3.28 0.04 1.58
N GLY A 268 -3.34 0.72 0.44
CA GLY A 268 -2.58 0.39 -0.76
C GLY A 268 -2.53 1.57 -1.73
N PRO A 269 -1.90 1.42 -2.90
CA PRO A 269 -1.94 2.42 -3.94
C PRO A 269 -3.38 2.64 -4.46
N GLY A 270 -3.69 3.88 -4.81
CA GLY A 270 -5.01 4.30 -5.26
C GLY A 270 -5.92 4.77 -4.13
N LEU A 271 -7.22 4.66 -4.31
CA LEU A 271 -8.23 5.11 -3.36
C LEU A 271 -8.55 4.02 -2.33
N SER A 272 -8.42 4.38 -1.06
CA SER A 272 -8.78 3.53 0.09
C SER A 272 -9.84 4.24 0.94
N PRO A 273 -11.12 3.95 0.73
CA PRO A 273 -12.18 4.42 1.60
C PRO A 273 -12.19 3.64 2.92
N SER A 274 -12.55 4.33 4.02
CA SER A 274 -12.88 3.70 5.29
C SER A 274 -14.08 4.37 5.94
N PHE A 275 -14.84 3.60 6.69
CA PHE A 275 -15.92 4.08 7.54
C PHE A 275 -15.76 3.48 8.92
N THR A 276 -15.75 4.33 9.95
CA THR A 276 -15.61 3.94 11.35
C THR A 276 -16.77 4.49 12.15
N LEU A 277 -17.40 3.65 12.93
CA LEU A 277 -18.29 4.03 14.03
C LEU A 277 -17.50 3.89 15.32
N GLN A 278 -17.47 4.92 16.14
CA GLN A 278 -16.78 4.87 17.41
C GLN A 278 -17.63 5.45 18.55
N TYR A 279 -17.42 4.86 19.71
CA TYR A 279 -17.79 5.40 20.99
C TYR A 279 -16.51 5.76 21.73
N GLU A 280 -16.46 6.93 22.35
CA GLU A 280 -15.32 7.41 23.12
C GLU A 280 -15.81 8.07 24.39
N ASP A 281 -15.23 7.70 25.53
CA ASP A 281 -15.37 8.36 26.81
C ASP A 281 -14.03 9.06 27.14
N ALA A 282 -14.08 10.38 27.32
CA ALA A 282 -12.90 11.22 27.46
C ALA A 282 -12.76 11.80 28.85
N ASP A 283 -11.57 11.67 29.42
CA ASP A 283 -11.18 12.22 30.72
C ASP A 283 -10.02 13.21 30.57
N SER A 284 -10.04 14.29 31.35
CA SER A 284 -8.95 15.26 31.42
C SER A 284 -7.74 14.71 32.13
N LEU A 285 -6.54 14.97 31.58
CA LEU A 285 -5.28 14.66 32.20
C LEU A 285 -4.61 15.89 32.79
N VAL A 286 -3.95 15.74 33.90
CA VAL A 286 -3.19 16.79 34.57
C VAL A 286 -1.73 16.68 34.18
N ALA A 287 -1.13 17.81 33.78
CA ALA A 287 0.32 17.89 33.58
C ALA A 287 1.03 18.00 34.94
N GLU A 288 2.09 17.24 35.08
CA GLU A 288 2.95 17.28 36.28
C GLU A 288 4.38 17.65 35.90
N PRO A 289 5.13 18.29 36.84
CA PRO A 289 6.55 18.59 36.60
C PRO A 289 7.37 17.32 36.61
N TYR A 290 7.92 16.97 35.45
CA TYR A 290 8.88 15.89 35.29
C TYR A 290 10.22 16.45 34.90
N PHE A 291 11.28 15.67 35.06
CA PHE A 291 12.66 16.05 34.77
C PHE A 291 12.84 16.64 33.35
N VAL A 292 13.51 17.79 33.27
CA VAL A 292 13.90 18.48 32.04
C VAL A 292 15.40 18.79 32.08
N LEU A 293 16.10 18.52 30.97
CA LEU A 293 17.56 18.57 30.94
C LEU A 293 18.11 20.02 31.05
N PHE A 294 17.49 20.98 30.36
CA PHE A 294 17.92 22.38 30.28
C PHE A 294 16.80 23.39 30.57
N GLY A 295 15.70 22.97 31.13
CA GLY A 295 14.55 23.79 31.45
C GLY A 295 14.41 24.03 32.97
N ASN A 296 13.31 24.68 33.32
CA ASN A 296 12.85 24.77 34.70
C ASN A 296 11.71 23.78 34.90
N ASP A 297 11.86 22.80 35.75
CA ASP A 297 10.87 21.77 36.03
C ASP A 297 9.56 22.37 36.60
N ASP A 298 9.63 23.56 37.22
CA ASP A 298 8.46 24.23 37.81
C ASP A 298 7.61 25.00 36.78
N ASP A 299 8.08 25.20 35.56
CA ASP A 299 7.37 25.94 34.49
C ASP A 299 6.75 24.99 33.46
N VAL A 300 5.90 24.11 33.94
CA VAL A 300 5.18 23.15 33.06
C VAL A 300 3.94 23.78 32.48
N ARG A 301 3.81 23.75 31.14
CA ARG A 301 2.58 24.15 30.47
C ARG A 301 1.40 23.32 30.99
N MET A 302 0.38 24.01 31.50
CA MET A 302 -0.84 23.33 31.94
C MET A 302 -1.50 22.58 30.79
N ASN A 303 -2.02 21.39 31.07
CA ASN A 303 -2.84 20.66 30.12
C ASN A 303 -4.29 21.19 30.25
N PRO A 304 -4.90 21.76 29.18
CA PRO A 304 -6.26 22.24 29.26
C PRO A 304 -7.22 21.09 29.51
N PRO A 305 -8.30 21.32 30.28
CA PRO A 305 -9.33 20.31 30.43
C PRO A 305 -10.03 20.06 29.10
N VAL A 306 -10.40 18.83 28.84
CA VAL A 306 -11.30 18.48 27.73
C VAL A 306 -12.75 18.48 28.19
N ASP A 307 -13.68 18.59 27.27
CA ASP A 307 -15.09 18.36 27.55
C ASP A 307 -15.25 16.88 27.93
N LEU A 308 -15.61 16.66 29.21
CA LEU A 308 -15.78 15.32 29.77
C LEU A 308 -17.07 14.71 29.24
N GLY A 309 -17.04 13.44 28.90
CA GLY A 309 -18.25 12.69 28.61
C GLY A 309 -18.17 11.80 27.38
N GLU A 310 -19.29 11.15 27.14
CA GLU A 310 -19.45 10.14 26.11
C GLU A 310 -19.70 10.80 24.75
N THR A 311 -18.98 10.36 23.74
CA THR A 311 -19.14 10.80 22.36
C THR A 311 -19.36 9.60 21.45
N PHE A 312 -20.40 9.67 20.64
CA PHE A 312 -20.62 8.71 19.57
C PHE A 312 -20.39 9.39 18.23
N SER A 313 -19.47 8.87 17.41
CA SER A 313 -19.15 9.49 16.13
C SER A 313 -19.11 8.47 14.98
N GLY A 314 -19.41 9.00 13.78
CA GLY A 314 -19.25 8.33 12.51
C GLY A 314 -18.17 9.04 11.69
N ILE A 315 -17.12 8.34 11.32
CA ILE A 315 -15.97 8.89 10.59
C ILE A 315 -15.89 8.25 9.22
N PHE A 316 -15.98 9.03 8.17
CA PHE A 316 -15.67 8.62 6.83
C PHE A 316 -14.31 9.17 6.42
N SER A 317 -13.39 8.32 5.97
CA SER A 317 -12.15 8.80 5.38
C SER A 317 -11.92 8.24 3.98
N LEU A 318 -11.34 9.06 3.11
CA LEU A 318 -10.92 8.69 1.78
C LEU A 318 -9.45 9.04 1.63
N THR A 319 -8.62 8.03 1.54
CA THR A 319 -7.18 8.19 1.36
C THR A 319 -6.79 7.83 -0.07
N HIS A 320 -6.03 8.71 -0.73
CA HIS A 320 -5.38 8.45 -2.00
C HIS A 320 -3.88 8.36 -1.79
N ARG A 321 -3.27 7.28 -2.26
CA ARG A 321 -1.82 7.08 -2.22
C ARG A 321 -1.30 6.78 -3.61
N THR A 322 -0.24 7.48 -4.02
CA THR A 322 0.55 7.11 -5.19
C THR A 322 1.43 5.91 -4.90
N ARG A 323 1.81 5.18 -5.94
CA ARG A 323 2.76 4.08 -5.84
C ARG A 323 4.10 4.58 -5.28
N ARG A 324 4.73 3.73 -4.49
CA ARG A 324 6.07 4.03 -3.97
C ARG A 324 7.06 4.17 -5.14
N GLY A 325 7.72 5.33 -5.22
CA GLY A 325 8.68 5.65 -6.30
C GLY A 325 8.09 6.40 -7.49
N GLU A 326 6.76 6.56 -7.57
CA GLU A 326 6.12 7.41 -8.59
C GLU A 326 5.89 8.81 -8.05
N PRO A 327 6.11 9.87 -8.87
CA PRO A 327 5.71 11.22 -8.48
C PRO A 327 4.19 11.31 -8.44
N GLY A 328 3.64 11.84 -7.37
CA GLY A 328 2.19 12.00 -7.25
C GLY A 328 1.74 12.59 -5.93
N LEU A 329 0.43 12.79 -5.82
CA LEU A 329 -0.22 13.39 -4.66
C LEU A 329 -0.71 12.30 -3.72
N ASN A 330 -0.28 12.35 -2.45
CA ASN A 330 -0.94 11.63 -1.37
C ASN A 330 -1.90 12.59 -0.68
N ALA A 331 -3.18 12.24 -0.64
CA ALA A 331 -4.22 13.07 -0.07
C ALA A 331 -5.13 12.25 0.84
N ARG A 332 -5.65 12.87 1.88
CA ARG A 332 -6.66 12.29 2.76
C ARG A 332 -7.76 13.32 2.97
N VAL A 333 -9.00 12.89 2.81
CA VAL A 333 -10.20 13.62 3.21
C VAL A 333 -10.82 12.87 4.38
N LEU A 334 -11.20 13.59 5.42
CA LEU A 334 -11.85 13.04 6.60
C LEU A 334 -13.12 13.85 6.85
N LEU A 335 -14.24 13.15 7.05
CA LEU A 335 -15.53 13.71 7.44
C LEU A 335 -15.94 13.02 8.73
N GLU A 336 -16.17 13.79 9.78
CA GLU A 336 -16.64 13.28 11.05
C GLU A 336 -17.96 13.96 11.42
N GLY A 337 -18.92 13.14 11.85
CA GLY A 337 -20.15 13.60 12.47
C GLY A 337 -20.25 12.96 13.84
N ALA A 338 -20.39 13.77 14.88
CA ALA A 338 -20.43 13.32 16.25
C ALA A 338 -21.68 13.83 16.98
N ALA A 339 -22.16 13.02 17.93
CA ALA A 339 -23.16 13.39 18.93
C ALA A 339 -22.56 13.12 20.31
N SER A 340 -22.67 14.13 21.20
CA SER A 340 -22.20 14.04 22.58
C SER A 340 -23.31 14.42 23.52
N ASP A 341 -23.42 13.76 24.66
CA ASP A 341 -24.38 14.12 25.72
C ASP A 341 -23.98 15.39 26.47
N VAL A 342 -22.73 15.83 26.36
CA VAL A 342 -22.25 17.10 26.95
C VAL A 342 -22.61 18.31 26.11
N ALA A 343 -22.56 18.20 24.78
CA ALA A 343 -22.79 19.32 23.88
C ALA A 343 -24.23 19.47 23.36
N GLY A 344 -25.04 18.45 23.43
CA GLY A 344 -26.45 18.44 22.98
C GLY A 344 -26.67 18.71 21.49
N ASP A 345 -25.60 18.93 20.70
CA ASP A 345 -25.64 19.34 19.31
C ASP A 345 -24.76 18.48 18.41
N PHE A 346 -25.19 18.37 17.16
CA PHE A 346 -24.44 17.70 16.10
C PHE A 346 -23.30 18.60 15.63
N SER A 347 -22.04 18.15 15.75
CA SER A 347 -20.89 18.83 15.19
C SER A 347 -20.34 18.11 13.97
N PHE A 348 -19.89 18.88 12.96
CA PHE A 348 -19.20 18.37 11.79
C PHE A 348 -17.78 18.95 11.74
N LEU A 349 -16.80 18.09 11.61
CA LEU A 349 -15.43 18.46 11.27
C LEU A 349 -15.17 18.12 9.80
N LEU A 350 -14.75 19.11 9.02
CA LEU A 350 -14.32 18.96 7.61
C LEU A 350 -12.81 18.99 7.51
#